data_b86e2690c8d005c303625d6b72767e27
#
_entry.id   b86e2690c8d005c303625d6b72767e27
#
_cell.length_a   1.000
_cell.length_b   1.000
_cell.length_c   1.000
_cell.angle_alpha   90.00
_cell.angle_beta   90.00
_cell.angle_gamma   90.00
#
_symmetry.space_group_name_H-M   'P 1'
#
loop_
_entity.id
_entity.type
_entity.pdbx_description
1 polymer ?
#
loop_
_entity_poly.entity_id
_entity_poly.type
_entity_poly.pdbx_seq_one_letter_code
_entity_poly.pdbx_strand_id
1 'polypeptide(L)'
;SALQMGGLDHARSELLDRRVVSEVGETSSLDARKEILDLLQSALGERVTRQGVNVGLDDQSESDLAPGSLTRALNDFFNAFQELSASPDEPTIKQELYHKVQTLGKRFNESGEKFESIEADLTATVKRSVVQINTILEKLHEVNKQVRRFELQDKGKAATYRDRRQQLLEDLSKLMDFKVEDDVDPTSGQASGLLN
;
A
#
# COMPACT_ATOMS: atom_id res chain seq x y z
N SER A 1 -44.26 14.80 7.99
CA SER A 1 -43.57 13.80 8.80
C SER A 1 -42.86 12.73 7.97
N ALA A 2 -43.47 12.08 6.97
CA ALA A 2 -42.82 11.08 6.14
C ALA A 2 -41.71 11.63 5.20
N LEU A 3 -41.88 12.85 4.71
CA LEU A 3 -40.87 13.53 3.86
C LEU A 3 -39.61 13.93 4.66
N GLN A 4 -39.74 14.25 5.95
CA GLN A 4 -38.58 14.55 6.80
C GLN A 4 -37.78 13.28 7.18
N MET A 5 -38.44 12.14 7.38
CA MET A 5 -37.77 10.88 7.66
C MET A 5 -36.96 10.37 6.43
N GLY A 6 -37.54 10.47 5.23
CA GLY A 6 -36.82 10.09 4.02
C GLY A 6 -35.57 10.94 3.74
N GLY A 7 -35.60 12.23 4.06
CA GLY A 7 -34.45 13.13 3.91
C GLY A 7 -33.33 12.85 4.92
N LEU A 8 -33.66 12.48 6.16
CA LEU A 8 -32.68 12.12 7.19
C LEU A 8 -32.01 10.76 6.91
N ASP A 9 -32.79 9.80 6.41
CA ASP A 9 -32.25 8.48 6.04
C ASP A 9 -31.31 8.58 4.84
N HIS A 10 -31.61 9.44 3.87
CA HIS A 10 -30.76 9.66 2.71
C HIS A 10 -29.44 10.35 3.09
N ALA A 11 -29.49 11.43 3.87
CA ALA A 11 -28.29 12.11 4.34
C ALA A 11 -27.41 11.23 5.23
N ARG A 12 -28.03 10.35 6.04
CA ARG A 12 -27.29 9.37 6.84
C ARG A 12 -26.59 8.31 5.98
N SER A 13 -27.26 7.86 4.91
CA SER A 13 -26.67 6.91 3.95
C SER A 13 -25.45 7.53 3.26
N GLU A 14 -25.54 8.76 2.76
CA GLU A 14 -24.42 9.44 2.09
C GLU A 14 -23.20 9.65 2.99
N LEU A 15 -23.41 9.99 4.25
CA LEU A 15 -22.32 10.12 5.23
C LEU A 15 -21.62 8.77 5.48
N LEU A 16 -22.40 7.68 5.56
CA LEU A 16 -21.85 6.35 5.73
C LEU A 16 -21.08 5.91 4.48
N ASP A 17 -21.62 6.18 3.29
CA ASP A 17 -20.98 5.84 2.02
C ASP A 17 -19.62 6.56 1.85
N ARG A 18 -19.57 7.86 2.18
CA ARG A 18 -18.30 8.62 2.19
C ARG A 18 -17.29 8.06 3.19
N ARG A 19 -17.76 7.64 4.37
CA ARG A 19 -16.92 7.03 5.38
C ARG A 19 -16.36 5.69 4.90
N VAL A 20 -17.18 4.85 4.26
CA VAL A 20 -16.74 3.59 3.67
C VAL A 20 -15.64 3.83 2.63
N VAL A 21 -15.82 4.78 1.73
CA VAL A 21 -14.81 5.14 0.72
C VAL A 21 -13.49 5.56 1.38
N SER A 22 -13.53 6.39 2.43
CA SER A 22 -12.34 6.82 3.17
C SER A 22 -11.64 5.65 3.87
N GLU A 23 -12.38 4.81 4.59
CA GLU A 23 -11.83 3.65 5.31
C GLU A 23 -11.24 2.60 4.35
N VAL A 24 -11.88 2.37 3.20
CA VAL A 24 -11.36 1.48 2.15
C VAL A 24 -10.04 2.04 1.58
N GLY A 25 -9.99 3.34 1.32
CA GLY A 25 -8.78 4.00 0.83
C GLY A 25 -7.63 3.92 1.83
N GLU A 26 -7.88 4.22 3.10
CA GLU A 26 -6.87 4.14 4.17
C GLU A 26 -6.35 2.71 4.34
N THR A 27 -7.24 1.73 4.41
CA THR A 27 -6.87 0.31 4.53
C THR A 27 -6.02 -0.13 3.33
N SER A 28 -6.44 0.22 2.10
CA SER A 28 -5.70 -0.14 0.88
C SER A 28 -4.31 0.51 0.85
N SER A 29 -4.18 1.76 1.32
CA SER A 29 -2.88 2.45 1.42
C SER A 29 -1.95 1.77 2.43
N LEU A 30 -2.47 1.35 3.58
CA LEU A 30 -1.70 0.62 4.59
C LEU A 30 -1.27 -0.76 4.10
N ASP A 31 -2.15 -1.48 3.40
CA ASP A 31 -1.85 -2.78 2.81
C ASP A 31 -0.77 -2.67 1.72
N ALA A 32 -0.85 -1.67 0.84
CA ALA A 32 0.17 -1.42 -0.16
C ALA A 32 1.54 -1.09 0.46
N ARG A 33 1.56 -0.25 1.51
CA ARG A 33 2.81 0.05 2.24
C ARG A 33 3.40 -1.19 2.89
N LYS A 34 2.56 -2.02 3.50
CA LYS A 34 2.99 -3.28 4.12
C LYS A 34 3.58 -4.21 3.07
N GLU A 35 2.91 -4.39 1.92
CA GLU A 35 3.41 -5.23 0.83
C GLU A 35 4.79 -4.78 0.35
N ILE A 36 4.98 -3.46 0.14
CA ILE A 36 6.28 -2.90 -0.27
C ILE A 36 7.35 -3.18 0.81
N LEU A 37 7.03 -2.99 2.08
CA LEU A 37 7.97 -3.25 3.17
C LEU A 37 8.34 -4.73 3.25
N ASP A 38 7.38 -5.64 3.08
CA ASP A 38 7.61 -7.08 3.06
C ASP A 38 8.51 -7.48 1.87
N LEU A 39 8.34 -6.86 0.69
CA LEU A 39 9.22 -7.04 -0.47
C LEU A 39 10.64 -6.54 -0.20
N LEU A 40 10.81 -5.36 0.39
CA LEU A 40 12.11 -4.80 0.75
C LEU A 40 12.84 -5.65 1.79
N GLN A 41 12.14 -6.14 2.81
CA GLN A 41 12.70 -7.05 3.81
C GLN A 41 13.16 -8.38 3.15
N SER A 42 12.35 -8.91 2.24
CA SER A 42 12.71 -10.10 1.47
C SER A 42 13.95 -9.88 0.60
N ALA A 43 14.11 -8.68 0.02
CA ALA A 43 15.29 -8.34 -0.79
C ALA A 43 16.58 -8.31 0.04
N LEU A 44 16.50 -7.86 1.29
CA LEU A 44 17.60 -7.89 2.25
C LEU A 44 17.86 -9.29 2.83
N GLY A 45 16.96 -10.25 2.55
CA GLY A 45 17.02 -11.60 3.12
C GLY A 45 16.64 -11.64 4.60
N GLU A 46 16.02 -10.58 5.11
CA GLU A 46 15.60 -10.47 6.51
C GLU A 46 14.19 -11.02 6.68
N ARG A 47 14.05 -12.08 7.49
CA ARG A 47 12.74 -12.57 7.91
C ARG A 47 12.41 -11.93 9.26
N VAL A 48 11.45 -11.01 9.27
CA VAL A 48 10.83 -10.62 10.53
C VAL A 48 9.90 -11.75 10.95
N THR A 49 10.38 -12.60 11.82
CA THR A 49 9.53 -13.58 12.52
C THR A 49 8.61 -12.78 13.44
N ARG A 50 7.38 -12.51 12.97
CA ARG A 50 6.31 -11.98 13.83
C ARG A 50 5.83 -13.05 14.79
N GLN A 51 6.69 -13.53 15.66
CA GLN A 51 6.29 -14.32 16.82
C GLN A 51 6.19 -13.36 18.00
N GLY A 52 4.96 -13.15 18.46
CA GLY A 52 4.47 -12.50 19.67
C GLY A 52 5.41 -11.49 20.33
N VAL A 53 4.95 -10.26 20.42
CA VAL A 53 5.50 -9.19 21.23
C VAL A 53 5.82 -9.69 22.65
N ASN A 54 7.07 -10.12 22.84
CA ASN A 54 7.74 -10.06 24.12
C ASN A 54 9.01 -9.26 23.87
N VAL A 55 8.87 -7.94 23.97
CA VAL A 55 10.00 -7.02 23.95
C VAL A 55 10.69 -7.12 25.30
N GLY A 56 11.48 -8.17 25.49
CA GLY A 56 12.61 -8.13 26.37
C GLY A 56 13.73 -7.46 25.58
N LEU A 57 14.18 -6.31 26.02
CA LEU A 57 15.25 -5.50 25.40
C LEU A 57 16.65 -6.13 25.56
N ASP A 58 16.74 -7.44 25.67
CA ASP A 58 18.01 -8.14 25.83
C ASP A 58 18.03 -9.37 24.92
N ASP A 59 19.11 -9.46 24.15
CA ASP A 59 19.52 -10.61 23.36
C ASP A 59 18.81 -10.81 22.00
N GLN A 60 19.15 -9.96 21.01
CA GLN A 60 19.06 -10.37 19.61
C GLN A 60 20.13 -11.45 19.38
N SER A 61 19.79 -12.69 19.71
CA SER A 61 20.67 -13.79 19.44
C SER A 61 20.89 -13.91 17.91
N GLU A 62 22.15 -14.00 17.47
CA GLU A 62 22.54 -14.22 16.06
C GLU A 62 21.82 -15.42 15.41
N SER A 63 21.19 -16.28 16.25
CA SER A 63 20.40 -17.43 15.80
C SER A 63 19.09 -17.07 15.08
N ASP A 64 18.53 -15.87 15.27
CA ASP A 64 17.27 -15.46 14.68
C ASP A 64 17.42 -14.84 13.27
N LEU A 65 18.66 -14.50 12.88
CA LEU A 65 18.94 -13.98 11.55
C LEU A 65 18.89 -15.09 10.49
N ALA A 66 18.15 -14.86 9.41
CA ALA A 66 18.09 -15.84 8.32
C ALA A 66 19.50 -16.13 7.77
N PRO A 67 19.83 -17.40 7.44
CA PRO A 67 21.18 -17.80 6.98
C PRO A 67 21.69 -17.07 5.73
N GLY A 68 20.87 -16.28 5.09
CA GLY A 68 21.21 -15.51 3.90
C GLY A 68 20.99 -14.02 4.02
N SER A 69 20.72 -13.49 5.23
CA SER A 69 20.48 -12.07 5.43
C SER A 69 21.76 -11.24 5.27
N LEU A 70 21.58 -10.01 4.79
CA LEU A 70 22.66 -9.03 4.67
C LEU A 70 23.24 -8.70 6.04
N THR A 71 22.37 -8.54 7.05
CA THR A 71 22.76 -8.27 8.44
C THR A 71 23.68 -9.36 8.98
N ARG A 72 23.35 -10.64 8.73
CA ARG A 72 24.23 -11.74 9.16
C ARG A 72 25.60 -11.69 8.45
N ALA A 73 25.62 -11.46 7.14
CA ALA A 73 26.88 -11.36 6.41
C ALA A 73 27.75 -10.19 6.90
N LEU A 74 27.10 -9.09 7.32
CA LEU A 74 27.78 -7.93 7.91
C LEU A 74 28.36 -8.25 9.30
N ASN A 75 27.61 -8.93 10.15
CA ASN A 75 28.07 -9.36 11.46
C ASN A 75 29.23 -10.37 11.33
N ASP A 76 29.10 -11.35 10.44
CA ASP A 76 30.17 -12.30 10.16
C ASP A 76 31.46 -11.61 9.71
N PHE A 77 31.34 -10.59 8.86
CA PHE A 77 32.49 -9.78 8.45
C PHE A 77 33.13 -9.05 9.63
N PHE A 78 32.38 -8.38 10.48
CA PHE A 78 32.94 -7.67 11.63
C PHE A 78 33.54 -8.62 12.66
N ASN A 79 32.95 -9.79 12.89
CA ASN A 79 33.50 -10.81 13.78
C ASN A 79 34.87 -11.30 13.26
N ALA A 80 34.95 -11.65 11.97
CA ALA A 80 36.23 -12.06 11.36
C ALA A 80 37.29 -10.94 11.37
N PHE A 81 36.86 -9.69 11.26
CA PHE A 81 37.76 -8.53 11.41
C PHE A 81 38.29 -8.37 12.82
N GLN A 82 37.47 -8.60 13.84
CA GLN A 82 37.90 -8.59 15.26
C GLN A 82 38.88 -9.71 15.54
N GLU A 83 38.65 -10.93 15.01
CA GLU A 83 39.57 -12.06 15.14
C GLU A 83 40.92 -11.76 14.51
N LEU A 84 40.94 -11.15 13.31
CA LEU A 84 42.18 -10.70 12.67
C LEU A 84 42.91 -9.65 13.50
N SER A 85 42.18 -8.74 14.14
CA SER A 85 42.77 -7.72 15.02
C SER A 85 43.44 -8.32 16.24
N ALA A 86 42.90 -9.43 16.77
CA ALA A 86 43.46 -10.15 17.91
C ALA A 86 44.69 -11.01 17.54
N SER A 87 44.73 -11.53 16.29
CA SER A 87 45.80 -12.41 15.82
C SER A 87 46.21 -12.06 14.37
N PRO A 88 46.87 -10.92 14.18
CA PRO A 88 47.13 -10.36 12.84
C PRO A 88 48.11 -11.17 11.99
N ASP A 89 48.94 -12.04 12.58
CA ASP A 89 49.92 -12.81 11.87
C ASP A 89 49.46 -14.20 11.40
N GLU A 90 48.20 -14.58 11.80
CA GLU A 90 47.66 -15.89 11.49
C GLU A 90 47.12 -15.94 10.04
N PRO A 91 47.70 -16.76 9.14
CA PRO A 91 47.28 -16.80 7.73
C PRO A 91 45.85 -17.31 7.54
N THR A 92 45.41 -18.23 8.40
CA THR A 92 44.07 -18.83 8.36
C THR A 92 43.00 -17.79 8.59
N ILE A 93 43.17 -16.89 9.57
CA ILE A 93 42.25 -15.80 9.91
C ILE A 93 42.20 -14.79 8.75
N LYS A 94 43.32 -14.47 8.11
CA LYS A 94 43.34 -13.61 6.92
C LYS A 94 42.52 -14.21 5.78
N GLN A 95 42.63 -15.51 5.55
CA GLN A 95 41.87 -16.21 4.51
C GLN A 95 40.38 -16.24 4.85
N GLU A 96 40.02 -16.46 6.10
CA GLU A 96 38.61 -16.42 6.54
C GLU A 96 38.01 -15.05 6.33
N LEU A 97 38.68 -13.98 6.78
CA LEU A 97 38.19 -12.60 6.53
C LEU A 97 37.99 -12.35 5.03
N TYR A 98 38.93 -12.79 4.18
CA TYR A 98 38.78 -12.67 2.73
C TYR A 98 37.49 -13.32 2.21
N HIS A 99 37.20 -14.54 2.67
CA HIS A 99 35.94 -15.22 2.34
C HIS A 99 34.69 -14.50 2.84
N LYS A 100 34.74 -13.92 4.06
CA LYS A 100 33.61 -13.14 4.61
C LYS A 100 33.38 -11.84 3.78
N VAL A 101 34.45 -11.16 3.36
CA VAL A 101 34.39 -9.99 2.46
C VAL A 101 33.72 -10.36 1.13
N GLN A 102 34.15 -11.48 0.51
CA GLN A 102 33.57 -11.92 -0.75
C GLN A 102 32.08 -12.26 -0.59
N THR A 103 31.72 -12.95 0.50
CA THR A 103 30.32 -13.28 0.79
C THR A 103 29.49 -12.04 0.99
N LEU A 104 29.97 -11.06 1.75
CA LEU A 104 29.32 -9.78 1.97
C LEU A 104 29.09 -9.04 0.64
N GLY A 105 30.14 -8.93 -0.20
CA GLY A 105 30.05 -8.30 -1.51
C GLY A 105 29.01 -8.98 -2.42
N LYS A 106 28.98 -10.32 -2.41
CA LYS A 106 27.96 -11.08 -3.14
C LYS A 106 26.55 -10.78 -2.65
N ARG A 107 26.34 -10.71 -1.32
CA ARG A 107 25.02 -10.39 -0.73
C ARG A 107 24.56 -8.96 -1.08
N PHE A 108 25.47 -8.00 -1.10
CA PHE A 108 25.14 -6.65 -1.55
C PHE A 108 24.68 -6.63 -3.01
N ASN A 109 25.39 -7.31 -3.90
CA ASN A 109 25.03 -7.38 -5.31
C ASN A 109 23.66 -8.08 -5.51
N GLU A 110 23.43 -9.22 -4.85
CA GLU A 110 22.16 -9.94 -4.89
C GLU A 110 20.99 -9.08 -4.39
N SER A 111 21.22 -8.29 -3.32
CA SER A 111 20.20 -7.36 -2.81
C SER A 111 19.97 -6.21 -3.79
N GLY A 112 21.02 -5.67 -4.42
CA GLY A 112 20.91 -4.65 -5.45
C GLY A 112 20.05 -5.10 -6.63
N GLU A 113 20.33 -6.28 -7.20
CA GLU A 113 19.55 -6.87 -8.30
C GLU A 113 18.08 -7.06 -7.92
N LYS A 114 17.79 -7.48 -6.68
CA LYS A 114 16.42 -7.62 -6.19
C LYS A 114 15.72 -6.25 -6.06
N PHE A 115 16.40 -5.22 -5.60
CA PHE A 115 15.84 -3.87 -5.54
C PHE A 115 15.49 -3.32 -6.93
N GLU A 116 16.38 -3.52 -7.91
CA GLU A 116 16.11 -3.15 -9.30
C GLU A 116 14.87 -3.87 -9.85
N SER A 117 14.72 -5.17 -9.55
CA SER A 117 13.54 -5.93 -9.93
C SER A 117 12.26 -5.40 -9.26
N ILE A 118 12.32 -5.09 -7.96
CA ILE A 118 11.18 -4.52 -7.21
C ILE A 118 10.79 -3.16 -7.79
N GLU A 119 11.75 -2.29 -8.11
CA GLU A 119 11.49 -0.99 -8.74
C GLU A 119 10.79 -1.14 -10.10
N ALA A 120 11.25 -2.08 -10.93
CA ALA A 120 10.62 -2.36 -12.22
C ALA A 120 9.16 -2.85 -12.05
N ASP A 121 8.92 -3.76 -11.11
CA ASP A 121 7.60 -4.31 -10.82
C ASP A 121 6.64 -3.25 -10.25
N LEU A 122 7.13 -2.39 -9.35
CA LEU A 122 6.35 -1.27 -8.81
C LEU A 122 6.01 -0.26 -9.91
N THR A 123 6.96 0.05 -10.78
CA THR A 123 6.73 0.94 -11.93
C THR A 123 5.66 0.38 -12.87
N ALA A 124 5.70 -0.91 -13.16
CA ALA A 124 4.70 -1.58 -13.98
C ALA A 124 3.33 -1.60 -13.29
N THR A 125 3.30 -1.78 -11.96
CA THR A 125 2.06 -1.75 -11.16
C THR A 125 1.43 -0.35 -11.18
N VAL A 126 2.21 0.71 -10.96
CA VAL A 126 1.72 2.10 -11.05
C VAL A 126 1.13 2.39 -12.43
N LYS A 127 1.80 2.00 -13.52
CA LYS A 127 1.26 2.18 -14.87
C LYS A 127 -0.09 1.48 -15.07
N ARG A 128 -0.24 0.26 -14.56
CA ARG A 128 -1.52 -0.47 -14.60
C ARG A 128 -2.60 0.22 -13.79
N SER A 129 -2.27 0.69 -12.59
CA SER A 129 -3.21 1.42 -11.73
C SER A 129 -3.71 2.70 -12.39
N VAL A 130 -2.84 3.46 -13.07
CA VAL A 130 -3.24 4.67 -13.82
C VAL A 130 -4.25 4.33 -14.92
N VAL A 131 -4.05 3.25 -15.66
CA VAL A 131 -5.02 2.79 -16.68
C VAL A 131 -6.36 2.41 -16.05
N GLN A 132 -6.34 1.71 -14.90
CA GLN A 132 -7.55 1.35 -14.18
C GLN A 132 -8.28 2.58 -13.65
N ILE A 133 -7.57 3.53 -13.06
CA ILE A 133 -8.12 4.81 -12.58
C ILE A 133 -8.84 5.53 -13.73
N ASN A 134 -8.20 5.70 -14.87
CA ASN A 134 -8.81 6.37 -16.03
C ASN A 134 -10.09 5.64 -16.49
N THR A 135 -10.07 4.31 -16.51
CA THR A 135 -11.25 3.50 -16.86
C THR A 135 -12.40 3.69 -15.86
N ILE A 136 -12.09 3.78 -14.56
CA ILE A 136 -13.10 4.01 -13.51
C ILE A 136 -13.67 5.43 -13.64
N LEU A 137 -12.82 6.44 -13.89
CA LEU A 137 -13.25 7.83 -14.08
C LEU A 137 -14.18 7.98 -15.29
N GLU A 138 -13.90 7.31 -16.42
CA GLU A 138 -14.80 7.28 -17.57
C GLU A 138 -16.16 6.67 -17.21
N LYS A 139 -16.18 5.56 -16.48
CA LYS A 139 -17.41 4.92 -16.00
C LYS A 139 -18.17 5.80 -15.03
N LEU A 140 -17.47 6.48 -14.10
CA LEU A 140 -18.08 7.42 -13.15
C LEU A 140 -18.74 8.59 -13.90
N HIS A 141 -18.05 9.14 -14.90
CA HIS A 141 -18.62 10.20 -15.75
C HIS A 141 -19.92 9.76 -16.42
N GLU A 142 -19.95 8.56 -16.99
CA GLU A 142 -21.16 8.04 -17.65
C GLU A 142 -22.28 7.76 -16.62
N VAL A 143 -21.95 7.15 -15.47
CA VAL A 143 -22.94 6.89 -14.42
C VAL A 143 -23.51 8.22 -13.87
N ASN A 144 -22.69 9.24 -13.67
CA ASN A 144 -23.17 10.57 -13.24
C ASN A 144 -24.15 11.17 -14.24
N LYS A 145 -23.93 11.01 -15.54
CA LYS A 145 -24.93 11.43 -16.57
C LYS A 145 -26.25 10.67 -16.44
N GLN A 146 -26.20 9.37 -16.16
CA GLN A 146 -27.41 8.57 -15.99
C GLN A 146 -28.15 8.97 -14.69
N VAL A 147 -27.46 9.18 -13.58
CA VAL A 147 -28.06 9.70 -12.33
C VAL A 147 -28.82 10.99 -12.63
N ARG A 148 -28.16 12.00 -13.24
CA ARG A 148 -28.77 13.27 -13.61
C ARG A 148 -30.03 13.10 -14.48
N ARG A 149 -29.98 12.21 -15.46
CA ARG A 149 -31.09 11.95 -16.39
C ARG A 149 -32.29 11.34 -15.67
N PHE A 150 -32.08 10.39 -14.75
CA PHE A 150 -33.15 9.63 -14.15
C PHE A 150 -33.69 10.25 -12.85
N GLU A 151 -32.97 11.16 -12.20
CA GLU A 151 -33.47 11.84 -11.01
C GLU A 151 -34.80 12.57 -11.22
N LEU A 152 -34.99 13.13 -12.42
CA LEU A 152 -36.21 13.82 -12.81
C LEU A 152 -37.29 12.90 -13.40
N GLN A 153 -36.92 11.71 -13.86
CA GLN A 153 -37.82 10.83 -14.63
C GLN A 153 -38.26 9.57 -13.88
N ASP A 154 -37.35 8.92 -13.17
CA ASP A 154 -37.56 7.63 -12.52
C ASP A 154 -36.60 7.47 -11.32
N LYS A 155 -37.10 7.78 -10.14
CA LYS A 155 -36.32 7.70 -8.90
C LYS A 155 -35.78 6.30 -8.57
N GLY A 156 -36.50 5.24 -9.00
CA GLY A 156 -36.06 3.86 -8.79
C GLY A 156 -34.82 3.53 -9.63
N LYS A 157 -34.80 3.98 -10.89
CA LYS A 157 -33.61 3.84 -11.75
C LYS A 157 -32.44 4.72 -11.28
N ALA A 158 -32.73 5.94 -10.81
CA ALA A 158 -31.71 6.80 -10.22
C ALA A 158 -31.01 6.13 -9.04
N ALA A 159 -31.75 5.44 -8.17
CA ALA A 159 -31.15 4.69 -7.04
C ALA A 159 -30.16 3.62 -7.53
N THR A 160 -30.51 2.83 -8.53
CA THR A 160 -29.60 1.81 -9.10
C THR A 160 -28.30 2.42 -9.64
N TYR A 161 -28.37 3.59 -10.29
CA TYR A 161 -27.17 4.28 -10.79
C TYR A 161 -26.37 4.89 -9.66
N ARG A 162 -26.98 5.36 -8.57
CA ARG A 162 -26.26 5.81 -7.36
C ARG A 162 -25.52 4.66 -6.71
N ASP A 163 -26.12 3.50 -6.57
CA ASP A 163 -25.45 2.29 -6.05
C ASP A 163 -24.24 1.93 -6.92
N ARG A 164 -24.41 2.01 -8.24
CA ARG A 164 -23.31 1.76 -9.19
C ARG A 164 -22.20 2.79 -9.05
N ARG A 165 -22.55 4.07 -8.85
CA ARG A 165 -21.60 5.14 -8.60
C ARG A 165 -20.79 4.86 -7.34
N GLN A 166 -21.47 4.48 -6.25
CA GLN A 166 -20.84 4.15 -4.99
C GLN A 166 -19.81 3.02 -5.13
N GLN A 167 -20.16 1.95 -5.82
CA GLN A 167 -19.22 0.85 -6.10
C GLN A 167 -17.96 1.34 -6.86
N LEU A 168 -18.14 2.21 -7.85
CA LEU A 168 -17.01 2.77 -8.60
C LEU A 168 -16.12 3.68 -7.74
N LEU A 169 -16.70 4.43 -6.80
CA LEU A 169 -15.95 5.25 -5.83
C LEU A 169 -15.15 4.37 -4.86
N GLU A 170 -15.74 3.28 -4.38
CA GLU A 170 -15.03 2.30 -3.54
C GLU A 170 -13.89 1.61 -4.32
N ASP A 171 -14.10 1.27 -5.59
CA ASP A 171 -13.04 0.72 -6.43
C ASP A 171 -11.92 1.74 -6.73
N LEU A 172 -12.27 3.02 -6.88
CA LEU A 172 -11.30 4.09 -7.05
C LEU A 172 -10.49 4.33 -5.78
N SER A 173 -11.12 4.28 -4.61
CA SER A 173 -10.44 4.50 -3.32
C SER A 173 -9.37 3.45 -2.99
N LYS A 174 -9.48 2.25 -3.57
CA LYS A 174 -8.44 1.21 -3.47
C LYS A 174 -7.16 1.56 -4.24
N LEU A 175 -7.26 2.50 -5.21
CA LEU A 175 -6.17 2.83 -6.14
C LEU A 175 -5.56 4.19 -5.87
N MET A 176 -6.33 5.15 -5.32
CA MET A 176 -5.87 6.50 -5.06
C MET A 176 -6.67 7.16 -3.93
N ASP A 177 -6.04 8.10 -3.25
CA ASP A 177 -6.71 8.98 -2.31
C ASP A 177 -7.41 10.13 -3.06
N PHE A 178 -8.67 10.41 -2.72
CA PHE A 178 -9.46 11.48 -3.32
C PHE A 178 -10.54 11.97 -2.34
N LYS A 179 -11.06 13.14 -2.61
CA LYS A 179 -12.21 13.68 -1.86
C LYS A 179 -13.41 13.74 -2.78
N VAL A 180 -14.56 13.39 -2.22
CA VAL A 180 -15.85 13.51 -2.90
C VAL A 180 -16.51 14.79 -2.43
N GLU A 181 -16.77 15.70 -3.35
CA GLU A 181 -17.47 16.96 -3.10
C GLU A 181 -18.81 16.95 -3.83
N ASP A 182 -19.84 17.53 -3.20
CA ASP A 182 -21.13 17.69 -3.86
C ASP A 182 -21.02 18.80 -4.91
N ASP A 183 -21.49 18.52 -6.12
CA ASP A 183 -21.64 19.54 -7.14
C ASP A 183 -22.76 20.48 -6.72
N VAL A 184 -22.45 21.75 -6.54
CA VAL A 184 -23.42 22.80 -6.14
C VAL A 184 -23.85 23.56 -7.38
N ASP A 185 -25.15 23.57 -7.66
CA ASP A 185 -25.71 24.39 -8.72
C ASP A 185 -25.38 25.88 -8.46
N PRO A 186 -24.59 26.51 -9.34
CA PRO A 186 -24.17 27.91 -9.15
C PRO A 186 -25.32 28.90 -9.14
N THR A 187 -26.52 28.50 -9.61
CA THR A 187 -27.69 29.36 -9.71
C THR A 187 -28.57 29.29 -8.48
N SER A 188 -28.70 28.11 -7.86
CA SER A 188 -29.61 27.91 -6.70
C SER A 188 -28.85 27.75 -5.40
N GLY A 189 -27.54 27.52 -5.40
CA GLY A 189 -26.72 27.24 -4.22
C GLY A 189 -27.09 25.91 -3.54
N GLN A 190 -27.91 25.08 -4.16
CA GLN A 190 -28.31 23.77 -3.64
C GLN A 190 -27.42 22.67 -4.23
N ALA A 191 -27.16 21.63 -3.42
CA ALA A 191 -26.45 20.44 -3.91
C ALA A 191 -27.24 19.83 -5.08
N SER A 192 -26.58 19.66 -6.23
CA SER A 192 -27.18 19.11 -7.45
C SER A 192 -27.46 17.61 -7.38
N GLY A 193 -27.07 16.94 -6.27
CA GLY A 193 -27.09 15.47 -6.14
C GLY A 193 -26.02 14.77 -6.95
N LEU A 194 -25.11 15.53 -7.57
CA LEU A 194 -23.95 15.03 -8.29
C LEU A 194 -22.70 15.13 -7.40
N LEU A 195 -21.73 14.29 -7.70
CA LEU A 195 -20.43 14.32 -7.04
C LEU A 195 -19.38 14.79 -8.07
N ASN A 196 -18.54 15.72 -7.65
CA ASN A 196 -17.34 16.16 -8.34
C ASN A 196 -16.10 15.47 -7.77
#